data_fd0f6f5a9b5b7b97f772a90c51375efd
#
_entry.id   fd0f6f5a9b5b7b97f772a90c51375efd
#
_cell.length_a   1.000
_cell.length_b   1.000
_cell.length_c   1.000
_cell.angle_alpha   90.00
_cell.angle_beta   90.00
_cell.angle_gamma   90.00
#
_symmetry.space_group_name_H-M   'P 1'
#
loop_
_entity.id
_entity.type
_entity.pdbx_description
1 polymer ?
#
loop_
_entity_poly.entity_id
_entity_poly.type
_entity_poly.pdbx_seq_one_letter_code
_entity_poly.pdbx_strand_id
1 'polypeptide(L)'
;WPDKSGSNVKNLKGVSMNHVRKILQDVDGIELVYRNGYFCMVFGEEFYCDYIRLMNLTSPEKKKKETPGAIRAEWLEILLRGKFIPAAESDLFDYYKQKVETLIHSLLPGQLELAYRDARFSIVIRLCNILFIADPLSELALAYTVCALRKQNNQEEAIRRYAAFTKDYRRVMNEEYGIAFADIKV
;
A
#
# COMPACT_ATOMS: atom_id res chain seq x y z
N TRP A 1 25.17 20.15 1.34
CA TRP A 1 25.66 21.32 0.58
C TRP A 1 27.21 21.30 0.48
N PRO A 2 27.78 20.38 -0.29
CA PRO A 2 29.24 20.17 -0.37
C PRO A 2 30.00 21.39 -0.94
N ASP A 3 29.34 22.22 -1.73
CA ASP A 3 29.97 23.33 -2.44
C ASP A 3 29.90 24.71 -1.68
N LYS A 4 29.46 24.72 -0.41
CA LYS A 4 29.28 25.97 0.34
C LYS A 4 30.20 26.10 1.54
N SER A 5 30.66 27.34 1.81
CA SER A 5 31.50 27.64 2.99
C SER A 5 30.78 27.36 4.30
N GLY A 6 31.51 27.05 5.37
CA GLY A 6 30.94 26.63 6.66
C GLY A 6 29.98 27.64 7.31
N SER A 7 30.18 28.96 7.11
CA SER A 7 29.26 30.00 7.61
C SER A 7 27.92 29.98 6.85
N ASN A 8 27.97 29.83 5.53
CA ASN A 8 26.78 29.76 4.69
C ASN A 8 25.98 28.45 4.93
N VAL A 9 26.67 27.37 5.22
CA VAL A 9 26.02 26.07 5.57
C VAL A 9 25.26 26.20 6.88
N LYS A 10 25.81 26.86 7.90
CA LYS A 10 25.11 27.10 9.18
C LYS A 10 23.83 27.90 8.99
N ASN A 11 23.89 28.98 8.20
CA ASN A 11 22.72 29.81 7.91
C ASN A 11 21.64 29.04 7.14
N LEU A 12 22.03 28.34 6.08
CA LEU A 12 21.12 27.51 5.30
C LEU A 12 20.46 26.41 6.15
N LYS A 13 21.25 25.74 7.02
CA LYS A 13 20.72 24.74 7.96
C LYS A 13 19.68 25.37 8.88
N GLY A 14 19.95 26.57 9.45
CA GLY A 14 19.01 27.29 10.32
C GLY A 14 17.69 27.62 9.58
N VAL A 15 17.80 28.18 8.37
CA VAL A 15 16.63 28.54 7.55
C VAL A 15 15.82 27.29 7.18
N SER A 16 16.48 26.24 6.71
CA SER A 16 15.79 24.98 6.37
C SER A 16 15.06 24.36 7.55
N MET A 17 15.69 24.34 8.73
CA MET A 17 15.07 23.80 9.94
C MET A 17 13.89 24.64 10.43
N ASN A 18 13.96 25.97 10.26
CA ASN A 18 12.82 26.83 10.57
C ASN A 18 11.64 26.59 9.59
N HIS A 19 11.92 26.34 8.32
CA HIS A 19 10.87 25.95 7.36
C HIS A 19 10.24 24.62 7.75
N VAL A 20 11.05 23.60 8.09
CA VAL A 20 10.52 22.30 8.56
C VAL A 20 9.65 22.50 9.81
N ARG A 21 10.10 23.28 10.80
CA ARG A 21 9.28 23.55 11.99
C ARG A 21 7.95 24.23 11.64
N LYS A 22 7.94 25.19 10.71
CA LYS A 22 6.71 25.84 10.26
C LYS A 22 5.75 24.86 9.58
N ILE A 23 6.26 23.92 8.79
CA ILE A 23 5.43 22.88 8.15
C ILE A 23 4.85 21.93 9.21
N LEU A 24 5.65 21.59 10.22
CA LEU A 24 5.26 20.65 11.25
C LEU A 24 4.41 21.26 12.38
N GLN A 25 4.34 22.60 12.49
CA GLN A 25 3.60 23.26 13.59
C GLN A 25 2.10 22.95 13.58
N ASP A 26 1.54 22.64 12.40
CA ASP A 26 0.12 22.30 12.21
C ASP A 26 -0.13 20.78 12.21
N VAL A 27 0.91 19.99 12.54
CA VAL A 27 0.83 18.54 12.61
C VAL A 27 1.00 18.10 14.06
N ASP A 28 -0.09 17.66 14.67
CA ASP A 28 -0.09 17.18 16.04
C ASP A 28 0.81 15.96 16.23
N GLY A 29 1.46 15.89 17.37
CA GLY A 29 2.28 14.74 17.75
C GLY A 29 3.63 14.61 17.04
N ILE A 30 4.11 15.67 16.34
CA ILE A 30 5.47 15.70 15.79
C ILE A 30 6.24 16.89 16.34
N GLU A 31 7.41 16.65 16.89
CA GLU A 31 8.35 17.68 17.32
C GLU A 31 9.71 17.51 16.66
N LEU A 32 10.29 18.61 16.15
CA LEU A 32 11.66 18.63 15.65
C LEU A 32 12.62 19.11 16.74
N VAL A 33 13.38 18.21 17.33
CA VAL A 33 14.35 18.48 18.38
C VAL A 33 15.78 18.37 17.87
N TYR A 34 16.71 19.13 18.51
CA TYR A 34 18.13 19.01 18.25
C TYR A 34 18.80 18.31 19.43
N ARG A 35 19.34 17.12 19.21
CA ARG A 35 20.02 16.32 20.24
C ARG A 35 21.31 15.72 19.69
N ASN A 36 22.40 15.78 20.47
CA ASN A 36 23.68 15.15 20.12
C ASN A 36 24.23 15.50 18.72
N GLY A 37 24.03 16.76 18.28
CA GLY A 37 24.53 17.18 16.97
C GLY A 37 23.59 16.92 15.80
N TYR A 38 22.47 16.25 16.01
CA TYR A 38 21.50 15.87 14.98
C TYR A 38 20.14 16.49 15.22
N PHE A 39 19.40 16.75 14.13
CA PHE A 39 17.97 17.00 14.19
C PHE A 39 17.23 15.68 14.15
N CYS A 40 16.34 15.48 15.12
CA CYS A 40 15.54 14.29 15.26
C CYS A 40 14.06 14.68 15.29
N MET A 41 13.23 13.94 14.59
CA MET A 41 11.79 14.01 14.78
C MET A 41 11.40 13.11 15.96
N VAL A 42 10.70 13.68 16.92
CA VAL A 42 10.09 12.95 18.03
C VAL A 42 8.60 12.85 17.77
N PHE A 43 8.08 11.63 17.87
CA PHE A 43 6.67 11.35 17.63
C PHE A 43 5.98 11.12 18.98
N GLY A 44 4.89 11.86 19.22
CA GLY A 44 4.01 11.68 20.38
C GLY A 44 3.08 10.47 20.24
N GLU A 45 2.36 10.16 21.30
CA GLU A 45 1.43 9.01 21.33
C GLU A 45 0.26 9.18 20.35
N GLU A 46 -0.12 10.41 20.05
CA GLU A 46 -1.21 10.75 19.12
C GLU A 46 -0.77 10.69 17.65
N PHE A 47 0.52 10.56 17.38
CA PHE A 47 1.03 10.52 16.01
C PHE A 47 0.60 9.24 15.29
N TYR A 48 -0.11 9.41 14.18
CA TYR A 48 -0.51 8.32 13.32
C TYR A 48 0.22 8.36 11.98
N CYS A 49 0.85 7.24 11.62
CA CYS A 49 1.49 7.06 10.33
C CYS A 49 1.13 5.68 9.76
N ASP A 50 0.46 5.69 8.62
CA ASP A 50 0.01 4.47 7.92
C ASP A 50 1.14 3.47 7.71
N TYR A 51 2.31 3.94 7.27
CA TYR A 51 3.46 3.09 7.02
C TYR A 51 3.96 2.39 8.30
N ILE A 52 4.15 3.16 9.38
CA ILE A 52 4.61 2.61 10.66
C ILE A 52 3.58 1.61 11.19
N ARG A 53 2.30 1.96 11.10
CA ARG A 53 1.21 1.10 11.53
C ARG A 53 1.16 -0.20 10.74
N LEU A 54 1.26 -0.11 9.40
CA LEU A 54 1.29 -1.25 8.50
C LEU A 54 2.48 -2.19 8.82
N MET A 55 3.69 -1.65 8.97
CA MET A 55 4.87 -2.43 9.31
C MET A 55 4.74 -3.11 10.69
N ASN A 56 4.17 -2.42 11.67
CA ASN A 56 3.92 -2.97 12.99
C ASN A 56 2.87 -4.10 12.99
N LEU A 57 1.81 -3.96 12.17
CA LEU A 57 0.78 -4.99 12.02
C LEU A 57 1.28 -6.27 11.35
N THR A 58 2.33 -6.16 10.54
CA THR A 58 2.91 -7.28 9.78
C THR A 58 4.18 -7.86 10.40
N SER A 59 4.66 -7.27 11.50
CA SER A 59 5.86 -7.73 12.21
C SER A 59 5.72 -9.17 12.72
N PRO A 60 6.76 -10.02 12.54
CA PRO A 60 6.76 -11.41 13.00
C PRO A 60 6.55 -11.56 14.52
N GLU A 61 7.01 -10.59 15.31
CA GLU A 61 6.89 -10.61 16.76
C GLU A 61 5.44 -10.57 17.26
N LYS A 62 4.57 -9.87 16.52
CA LYS A 62 3.13 -9.78 16.83
C LYS A 62 2.33 -10.96 16.28
N LYS A 63 2.85 -11.69 15.29
CA LYS A 63 2.20 -12.89 14.74
C LYS A 63 2.10 -14.05 15.73
N LYS A 64 2.96 -14.09 16.75
CA LYS A 64 2.96 -15.18 17.75
C LYS A 64 1.75 -15.18 18.70
N LYS A 65 0.98 -14.10 18.77
CA LYS A 65 -0.16 -13.95 19.70
C LYS A 65 -1.54 -14.07 19.01
N GLU A 66 -1.58 -14.23 17.70
CA GLU A 66 -2.84 -14.20 16.95
C GLU A 66 -3.05 -15.49 16.14
N THR A 67 -4.31 -15.77 15.84
CA THR A 67 -4.69 -16.90 14.99
C THR A 67 -3.99 -16.78 13.63
N PRO A 68 -3.23 -17.79 13.19
CA PRO A 68 -2.61 -17.77 11.87
C PRO A 68 -3.68 -17.55 10.80
N GLY A 69 -3.48 -16.56 9.93
CA GLY A 69 -4.40 -16.28 8.83
C GLY A 69 -5.50 -15.23 9.11
N ALA A 70 -5.58 -14.67 10.33
CA ALA A 70 -6.50 -13.56 10.57
C ALA A 70 -6.07 -12.30 9.81
N ILE A 71 -6.91 -11.87 8.87
CA ILE A 71 -6.75 -10.58 8.19
C ILE A 71 -7.21 -9.49 9.16
N ARG A 72 -6.31 -8.60 9.55
CA ARG A 72 -6.68 -7.45 10.36
C ARG A 72 -7.44 -6.45 9.50
N ALA A 73 -8.64 -6.06 9.93
CA ALA A 73 -9.45 -5.06 9.24
C ALA A 73 -8.67 -3.76 9.00
N GLU A 74 -7.90 -3.32 9.99
CA GLU A 74 -7.05 -2.12 9.91
C GLU A 74 -6.00 -2.21 8.80
N TRP A 75 -5.39 -3.36 8.60
CA TRP A 75 -4.41 -3.59 7.52
C TRP A 75 -5.05 -3.40 6.14
N LEU A 76 -6.26 -3.96 5.95
CA LEU A 76 -7.02 -3.77 4.72
C LEU A 76 -7.38 -2.30 4.50
N GLU A 77 -7.83 -1.60 5.54
CA GLU A 77 -8.20 -0.17 5.45
C GLU A 77 -7.01 0.70 5.03
N ILE A 78 -5.82 0.44 5.60
CA ILE A 78 -4.61 1.18 5.22
C ILE A 78 -4.26 0.95 3.75
N LEU A 79 -4.22 -0.30 3.30
CA LEU A 79 -3.84 -0.64 1.93
C LEU A 79 -4.88 -0.20 0.89
N LEU A 80 -6.16 -0.12 1.25
CA LEU A 80 -7.23 0.36 0.36
C LEU A 80 -7.23 1.88 0.16
N ARG A 81 -6.45 2.65 0.93
CA ARG A 81 -6.30 4.10 0.73
C ARG A 81 -5.62 4.46 -0.59
N GLY A 82 -4.92 3.51 -1.22
CA GLY A 82 -4.27 3.72 -2.50
C GLY A 82 -2.78 3.41 -2.50
N LYS A 83 -2.09 3.82 -3.56
CA LYS A 83 -0.64 3.65 -3.67
C LYS A 83 0.09 4.45 -2.58
N PHE A 84 1.09 3.81 -1.98
CA PHE A 84 1.92 4.47 -0.98
C PHE A 84 2.79 5.56 -1.64
N ILE A 85 2.63 6.81 -1.18
CA ILE A 85 3.37 7.99 -1.64
C ILE A 85 3.43 8.09 -3.19
N PRO A 86 2.28 8.16 -3.89
CA PRO A 86 2.26 8.04 -5.36
C PRO A 86 2.95 9.20 -6.07
N ALA A 87 2.96 10.40 -5.50
CA ALA A 87 3.50 11.62 -6.11
C ALA A 87 4.98 11.88 -5.78
N ALA A 88 5.62 11.07 -4.95
CA ALA A 88 7.01 11.29 -4.58
C ALA A 88 7.94 10.57 -5.56
N GLU A 89 8.55 11.33 -6.46
CA GLU A 89 9.59 10.87 -7.39
C GLU A 89 10.98 11.13 -6.78
N SER A 90 11.36 10.34 -5.78
CA SER A 90 12.66 10.46 -5.14
C SER A 90 13.14 9.11 -4.65
N ASP A 91 14.38 8.77 -4.94
CA ASP A 91 15.06 7.54 -4.50
C ASP A 91 14.95 7.33 -2.97
N LEU A 92 14.82 8.43 -2.21
CA LEU A 92 14.61 8.38 -0.77
C LEU A 92 13.37 7.57 -0.38
N PHE A 93 12.31 7.63 -1.19
CA PHE A 93 11.05 6.93 -0.92
C PHE A 93 10.95 5.56 -1.57
N ASP A 94 11.81 5.25 -2.53
CA ASP A 94 11.74 3.99 -3.28
C ASP A 94 11.93 2.77 -2.39
N TYR A 95 12.83 2.86 -1.41
CA TYR A 95 13.00 1.82 -0.41
C TYR A 95 11.70 1.52 0.38
N TYR A 96 10.96 2.55 0.76
CA TYR A 96 9.70 2.41 1.50
C TYR A 96 8.57 1.89 0.61
N LYS A 97 8.49 2.36 -0.64
CA LYS A 97 7.54 1.88 -1.66
C LYS A 97 7.75 0.39 -1.91
N GLN A 98 8.99 0.00 -2.20
CA GLN A 98 9.35 -1.39 -2.44
C GLN A 98 9.04 -2.30 -1.25
N LYS A 99 9.23 -1.84 -0.02
CA LYS A 99 8.83 -2.60 1.17
C LYS A 99 7.32 -2.86 1.22
N VAL A 100 6.51 -1.85 0.93
CA VAL A 100 5.04 -2.01 0.92
C VAL A 100 4.62 -2.94 -0.22
N GLU A 101 5.17 -2.79 -1.41
CA GLU A 101 4.90 -3.67 -2.55
C GLU A 101 5.31 -5.11 -2.26
N THR A 102 6.51 -5.34 -1.73
CA THR A 102 6.97 -6.67 -1.30
C THR A 102 6.02 -7.29 -0.28
N LEU A 103 5.54 -6.50 0.67
CA LEU A 103 4.57 -6.94 1.66
C LEU A 103 3.25 -7.38 1.00
N ILE A 104 2.73 -6.57 0.07
CA ILE A 104 1.52 -6.88 -0.70
C ILE A 104 1.71 -8.20 -1.44
N HIS A 105 2.75 -8.33 -2.25
CA HIS A 105 2.98 -9.52 -3.07
C HIS A 105 3.28 -10.78 -2.23
N SER A 106 3.87 -10.65 -1.07
CA SER A 106 4.20 -11.80 -0.22
C SER A 106 3.02 -12.30 0.62
N LEU A 107 2.12 -11.42 1.03
CA LEU A 107 1.05 -11.79 1.97
C LEU A 107 -0.31 -12.01 1.29
N LEU A 108 -0.63 -11.21 0.26
CA LEU A 108 -1.97 -11.22 -0.33
C LEU A 108 -2.36 -12.55 -1.01
N PRO A 109 -1.51 -13.23 -1.77
CA PRO A 109 -1.90 -14.48 -2.42
C PRO A 109 -2.40 -15.54 -1.45
N GLY A 110 -1.67 -15.77 -0.37
CA GLY A 110 -2.09 -16.73 0.65
C GLY A 110 -3.36 -16.32 1.40
N GLN A 111 -3.57 -15.01 1.58
CA GLN A 111 -4.80 -14.49 2.19
C GLN A 111 -6.02 -14.60 1.25
N LEU A 112 -5.81 -14.41 -0.05
CA LEU A 112 -6.84 -14.61 -1.07
C LEU A 112 -7.33 -16.04 -1.09
N GLU A 113 -6.41 -16.99 -1.18
CA GLU A 113 -6.71 -18.42 -1.19
C GLU A 113 -7.50 -18.82 0.07
N LEU A 114 -7.03 -18.40 1.25
CA LEU A 114 -7.68 -18.68 2.51
C LEU A 114 -9.10 -18.08 2.56
N ALA A 115 -9.25 -16.80 2.21
CA ALA A 115 -10.54 -16.12 2.22
C ALA A 115 -11.52 -16.73 1.21
N TYR A 116 -11.03 -17.14 0.04
CA TYR A 116 -11.84 -17.78 -1.00
C TYR A 116 -12.33 -19.16 -0.56
N ARG A 117 -11.45 -19.99 -0.01
CA ARG A 117 -11.77 -21.30 0.56
C ARG A 117 -12.82 -21.20 1.67
N ASP A 118 -12.70 -20.18 2.52
CA ASP A 118 -13.63 -19.93 3.63
C ASP A 118 -14.94 -19.23 3.17
N ALA A 119 -15.16 -19.10 1.86
CA ALA A 119 -16.32 -18.42 1.24
C ALA A 119 -16.51 -16.95 1.68
N ARG A 120 -15.44 -16.27 2.13
CA ARG A 120 -15.48 -14.86 2.54
C ARG A 120 -15.29 -13.94 1.33
N PHE A 121 -16.20 -14.03 0.35
CA PHE A 121 -16.05 -13.39 -0.96
C PHE A 121 -15.95 -11.86 -0.91
N SER A 122 -16.60 -11.21 0.05
CA SER A 122 -16.43 -9.76 0.25
C SER A 122 -15.00 -9.39 0.63
N ILE A 123 -14.32 -10.21 1.43
CA ILE A 123 -12.91 -10.03 1.77
C ILE A 123 -12.03 -10.29 0.55
N VAL A 124 -12.34 -11.34 -0.23
CA VAL A 124 -11.62 -11.63 -1.49
C VAL A 124 -11.62 -10.41 -2.40
N ILE A 125 -12.79 -9.79 -2.64
CA ILE A 125 -12.90 -8.61 -3.50
C ILE A 125 -12.07 -7.44 -2.95
N ARG A 126 -12.05 -7.22 -1.63
CA ARG A 126 -11.23 -6.17 -1.02
C ARG A 126 -9.73 -6.43 -1.21
N LEU A 127 -9.28 -7.68 -1.03
CA LEU A 127 -7.89 -8.07 -1.26
C LEU A 127 -7.49 -7.90 -2.73
N CYS A 128 -8.38 -8.26 -3.67
CA CYS A 128 -8.16 -8.05 -5.10
C CYS A 128 -8.05 -6.55 -5.43
N ASN A 129 -8.86 -5.69 -4.82
CA ASN A 129 -8.74 -4.24 -5.03
C ASN A 129 -7.36 -3.72 -4.60
N ILE A 130 -6.77 -4.24 -3.52
CA ILE A 130 -5.41 -3.89 -3.11
C ILE A 130 -4.40 -4.34 -4.15
N LEU A 131 -4.54 -5.56 -4.70
CA LEU A 131 -3.67 -6.03 -5.77
C LEU A 131 -3.79 -5.15 -7.02
N PHE A 132 -4.98 -4.72 -7.41
CA PHE A 132 -5.18 -3.82 -8.54
C PHE A 132 -4.61 -2.41 -8.30
N ILE A 133 -4.54 -1.95 -7.04
CA ILE A 133 -3.83 -0.70 -6.70
C ILE A 133 -2.33 -0.84 -6.93
N ALA A 134 -1.75 -1.98 -6.55
CA ALA A 134 -0.33 -2.27 -6.74
C ALA A 134 0.00 -2.56 -8.22
N ASP A 135 -0.77 -3.45 -8.82
CA ASP A 135 -0.66 -3.87 -10.21
C ASP A 135 -2.03 -3.91 -10.90
N PRO A 136 -2.37 -2.87 -11.70
CA PRO A 136 -3.66 -2.80 -12.41
C PRO A 136 -3.92 -3.95 -13.39
N LEU A 137 -2.87 -4.66 -13.83
CA LEU A 137 -2.95 -5.80 -14.74
C LEU A 137 -2.77 -7.15 -14.05
N SER A 138 -3.00 -7.22 -12.75
CA SER A 138 -2.93 -8.46 -11.97
C SER A 138 -3.99 -9.47 -12.41
N GLU A 139 -3.58 -10.49 -13.15
CA GLU A 139 -4.45 -11.59 -13.59
C GLU A 139 -4.99 -12.39 -12.40
N LEU A 140 -4.17 -12.54 -11.35
CA LEU A 140 -4.59 -13.16 -10.10
C LEU A 140 -5.78 -12.42 -9.49
N ALA A 141 -5.69 -11.08 -9.41
CA ALA A 141 -6.78 -10.26 -8.88
C ALA A 141 -8.04 -10.36 -9.74
N LEU A 142 -7.89 -10.40 -11.06
CA LEU A 142 -9.02 -10.58 -11.97
C LEU A 142 -9.71 -11.94 -11.73
N ALA A 143 -8.95 -13.03 -11.69
CA ALA A 143 -9.48 -14.37 -11.54
C ALA A 143 -10.29 -14.49 -10.24
N TYR A 144 -9.69 -14.09 -9.11
CA TYR A 144 -10.39 -14.13 -7.82
C TYR A 144 -11.60 -13.21 -7.75
N THR A 145 -11.52 -12.01 -8.35
CA THR A 145 -12.65 -11.06 -8.39
C THR A 145 -13.83 -11.66 -9.15
N VAL A 146 -13.59 -12.15 -10.37
CA VAL A 146 -14.65 -12.74 -11.22
C VAL A 146 -15.26 -13.95 -10.53
N CYS A 147 -14.45 -14.85 -10.01
CA CYS A 147 -14.93 -16.06 -9.33
C CYS A 147 -15.71 -15.74 -8.05
N ALA A 148 -15.24 -14.78 -7.24
CA ALA A 148 -15.95 -14.37 -6.02
C ALA A 148 -17.30 -13.71 -6.33
N LEU A 149 -17.37 -12.84 -7.35
CA LEU A 149 -18.62 -12.20 -7.78
C LEU A 149 -19.63 -13.23 -8.34
N ARG A 150 -19.17 -14.21 -9.12
CA ARG A 150 -20.01 -15.32 -9.57
C ARG A 150 -20.59 -16.13 -8.40
N LYS A 151 -19.78 -16.40 -7.37
CA LYS A 151 -20.24 -17.10 -6.15
C LYS A 151 -21.25 -16.30 -5.35
N GLN A 152 -21.22 -14.97 -5.47
CA GLN A 152 -22.22 -14.05 -4.90
C GLN A 152 -23.45 -13.84 -5.79
N ASN A 153 -23.57 -14.55 -6.90
CA ASN A 153 -24.60 -14.37 -7.93
C ASN A 153 -24.63 -12.95 -8.55
N ASN A 154 -23.49 -12.24 -8.51
CA ASN A 154 -23.35 -10.89 -9.08
C ASN A 154 -22.65 -10.95 -10.44
N GLN A 155 -23.32 -11.58 -11.40
CA GLN A 155 -22.78 -11.81 -12.74
C GLN A 155 -22.55 -10.52 -13.52
N GLU A 156 -23.41 -9.53 -13.35
CA GLU A 156 -23.30 -8.25 -14.03
C GLU A 156 -22.00 -7.51 -13.65
N GLU A 157 -21.70 -7.44 -12.34
CA GLU A 157 -20.47 -6.83 -11.86
C GLU A 157 -19.22 -7.62 -12.30
N ALA A 158 -19.31 -8.94 -12.33
CA ALA A 158 -18.22 -9.79 -12.82
C ALA A 158 -17.87 -9.49 -14.28
N ILE A 159 -18.88 -9.36 -15.14
CA ILE A 159 -18.70 -8.99 -16.55
C ILE A 159 -18.11 -7.57 -16.66
N ARG A 160 -18.62 -6.63 -15.88
CA ARG A 160 -18.11 -5.25 -15.87
C ARG A 160 -16.64 -5.17 -15.48
N ARG A 161 -16.23 -5.90 -14.44
CA ARG A 161 -14.84 -5.95 -14.00
C ARG A 161 -13.92 -6.58 -15.03
N TYR A 162 -14.35 -7.67 -15.64
CA TYR A 162 -13.61 -8.29 -16.73
C TYR A 162 -13.44 -7.34 -17.93
N ALA A 163 -14.52 -6.68 -18.37
CA ALA A 163 -14.47 -5.74 -19.49
C ALA A 163 -13.55 -4.54 -19.22
N ALA A 164 -13.55 -4.02 -17.98
CA ALA A 164 -12.64 -2.95 -17.58
C ALA A 164 -11.17 -3.42 -17.63
N PHE A 165 -10.88 -4.61 -17.10
CA PHE A 165 -9.54 -5.18 -17.13
C PHE A 165 -9.03 -5.42 -18.56
N THR A 166 -9.83 -6.04 -19.43
CA THR A 166 -9.42 -6.33 -20.81
C THR A 166 -9.15 -5.05 -21.62
N LYS A 167 -9.94 -4.00 -21.36
CA LYS A 167 -9.72 -2.68 -21.95
C LYS A 167 -8.37 -2.08 -21.50
N ASP A 168 -8.06 -2.15 -20.20
CA ASP A 168 -6.80 -1.64 -19.67
C ASP A 168 -5.61 -2.49 -20.13
N TYR A 169 -5.78 -3.82 -20.17
CA TYR A 169 -4.79 -4.75 -20.68
C TYR A 169 -4.41 -4.43 -22.13
N ARG A 170 -5.40 -4.29 -23.00
CA ARG A 170 -5.19 -3.91 -24.40
C ARG A 170 -4.49 -2.56 -24.54
N ARG A 171 -4.85 -1.58 -23.71
CA ARG A 171 -4.23 -0.26 -23.73
C ARG A 171 -2.76 -0.28 -23.35
N VAL A 172 -2.37 -1.11 -22.37
CA VAL A 172 -1.01 -1.15 -21.84
C VAL A 172 -0.13 -2.12 -22.59
N MET A 173 -0.64 -3.32 -22.88
CA MET A 173 0.11 -4.40 -23.53
C MET A 173 0.05 -4.32 -25.07
N ASN A 174 -0.86 -3.50 -25.61
CA ASN A 174 -1.16 -3.42 -27.05
C ASN A 174 -1.58 -4.77 -27.69
N GLU A 175 -2.15 -5.65 -26.86
CA GLU A 175 -2.62 -6.99 -27.22
C GLU A 175 -3.97 -7.27 -26.60
N GLU A 176 -4.75 -8.19 -27.17
CA GLU A 176 -5.99 -8.66 -26.55
C GLU A 176 -5.69 -9.62 -25.40
N TYR A 177 -6.47 -9.53 -24.32
CA TYR A 177 -6.36 -10.48 -23.22
C TYR A 177 -6.85 -11.88 -23.67
N GLY A 178 -5.97 -12.88 -23.58
CA GLY A 178 -6.17 -14.19 -24.20
C GLY A 178 -7.15 -15.13 -23.50
N ILE A 179 -7.59 -14.84 -22.26
CA ILE A 179 -8.49 -15.71 -21.50
C ILE A 179 -9.92 -15.17 -21.59
N ALA A 180 -10.85 -15.96 -22.17
CA ALA A 180 -12.24 -15.56 -22.25
C ALA A 180 -12.90 -15.51 -20.85
N PHE A 181 -13.90 -14.62 -20.69
CA PHE A 181 -14.62 -14.49 -19.42
C PHE A 181 -15.09 -15.83 -18.86
N ALA A 182 -15.65 -16.73 -19.71
CA ALA A 182 -16.16 -18.04 -19.28
C ALA A 182 -15.07 -18.96 -18.70
N ASP A 183 -13.83 -18.79 -19.15
CA ASP A 183 -12.70 -19.68 -18.82
C ASP A 183 -11.93 -19.25 -17.56
N ILE A 184 -12.27 -18.08 -17.00
CA ILE A 184 -11.65 -17.61 -15.76
C ILE A 184 -12.00 -18.52 -14.59
N LYS A 185 -10.93 -19.03 -13.94
CA LYS A 185 -10.97 -19.96 -12.80
C LYS A 185 -9.91 -19.58 -11.76
N VAL A 186 -10.11 -20.01 -10.52
CA VAL A 186 -9.16 -20.01 -9.40
C VAL A 186 -9.10 -21.38 -8.77
#